data_3698426d6ecc018e079d91bedbe5e679
#
_entry.id   3698426d6ecc018e079d91bedbe5e679
#
_cell.length_a   1.000
_cell.length_b   1.000
_cell.length_c   1.000
_cell.angle_alpha   90.00
_cell.angle_beta   90.00
_cell.angle_gamma   90.00
#
_symmetry.space_group_name_H-M   'P 1'
#
loop_
_entity.id
_entity.type
_entity.pdbx_description
1 polymer ?
#
loop_
_entity_poly.entity_id
_entity_poly.type
_entity_poly.pdbx_seq_one_letter_code
_entity_poly.pdbx_strand_id
1 'polypeptide(L)'
;MTNSSDVKATLSFSDGSPSMDLPIYKGTVGPDVIDIRKLYAQTGKFTYDPGFMSTAACSSTITYIDGDKGELLYRGYPIEQLATKCDFLDTCHLLLYGELPNEQQQKDFHKLVANHTMVNEQMQFFLRGFRRDAHPMAVMTGLVGGLSAFYHDYTDITNPRHREIAAIRLIAKMPTLVAMAYKYGLGQPYMYPRNSLSYAANFTHMMFATPCEEYEPNDVVVRALDRIFILHADHEQNASTSTVRLCGSSGTNPVAAIAAGVACLWGDRKSVG
;
A
#
# COMPACT_ATOMS: atom_id res chain seq x y z
N MET A 1 16.17 0.86 14.28
CA MET A 1 16.22 1.71 15.49
C MET A 1 17.63 1.70 15.98
N THR A 2 18.30 2.82 15.94
CA THR A 2 19.58 3.02 16.61
C THR A 2 19.33 3.02 18.11
N ASN A 3 20.23 2.38 18.85
CA ASN A 3 20.16 2.12 20.29
C ASN A 3 19.66 3.32 21.10
N SER A 4 18.99 2.96 22.21
CA SER A 4 18.55 3.85 23.28
C SER A 4 19.54 4.99 23.51
N SER A 5 19.07 6.22 23.38
CA SER A 5 19.70 7.32 24.11
C SER A 5 19.73 6.92 25.59
N ASP A 6 20.76 7.33 26.35
CA ASP A 6 20.77 7.17 27.81
C ASP A 6 19.60 7.94 28.48
N VAL A 7 18.76 8.58 27.68
CA VAL A 7 17.57 9.32 28.09
C VAL A 7 16.41 8.34 28.32
N LYS A 8 15.78 8.48 29.48
CA LYS A 8 14.66 7.67 29.91
C LYS A 8 13.50 8.57 30.32
N ALA A 9 12.29 8.09 30.17
CA ALA A 9 11.12 8.66 30.82
C ALA A 9 10.87 7.90 32.12
N THR A 10 10.68 8.60 33.24
CA THR A 10 10.32 7.97 34.52
C THR A 10 8.83 8.16 34.76
N LEU A 11 8.10 7.04 34.85
CA LEU A 11 6.68 7.02 35.18
C LEU A 11 6.53 6.82 36.72
N SER A 12 5.90 7.78 37.39
CA SER A 12 5.64 7.75 38.83
C SER A 12 4.14 7.63 39.09
N PHE A 13 3.78 6.94 40.18
CA PHE A 13 2.39 6.73 40.56
C PHE A 13 2.08 7.38 41.89
N SER A 14 0.99 8.12 41.98
CA SER A 14 0.55 8.80 43.20
C SER A 14 -0.04 7.84 44.27
N ASP A 15 -0.29 6.59 43.89
CA ASP A 15 -0.80 5.53 44.75
C ASP A 15 0.29 4.82 45.60
N GLY A 16 1.54 5.29 45.50
CA GLY A 16 2.70 4.69 46.20
C GLY A 16 3.29 3.48 45.48
N SER A 17 2.77 3.10 44.32
CA SER A 17 3.38 2.06 43.48
C SER A 17 4.80 2.47 43.06
N PRO A 18 5.73 1.49 42.88
CA PRO A 18 7.09 1.80 42.45
C PRO A 18 7.10 2.54 41.12
N SER A 19 7.95 3.56 41.00
CA SER A 19 8.21 4.21 39.74
C SER A 19 8.98 3.27 38.79
N MET A 20 8.82 3.48 37.48
CA MET A 20 9.56 2.72 36.46
C MET A 20 10.19 3.62 35.42
N ASP A 21 11.36 3.21 34.95
CA ASP A 21 12.04 3.85 33.84
C ASP A 21 11.67 3.18 32.53
N LEU A 22 11.29 4.00 31.55
CA LEU A 22 10.90 3.61 30.20
C LEU A 22 11.95 4.12 29.20
N PRO A 23 12.49 3.24 28.33
CA PRO A 23 13.43 3.68 27.30
C PRO A 23 12.80 4.67 26.33
N ILE A 24 13.59 5.65 25.88
CA ILE A 24 13.21 6.55 24.80
C ILE A 24 14.01 6.17 23.56
N TYR A 25 13.30 5.96 22.45
CA TYR A 25 13.93 5.74 21.13
C TYR A 25 13.84 7.01 20.29
N LYS A 26 14.96 7.33 19.65
CA LYS A 26 15.03 8.42 18.66
C LYS A 26 14.92 7.88 17.26
N GLY A 27 14.05 8.51 16.45
CA GLY A 27 14.02 8.30 15.01
C GLY A 27 15.14 9.07 14.32
N THR A 28 15.42 8.73 13.06
CA THR A 28 16.27 9.58 12.19
C THR A 28 15.58 10.91 11.91
N VAL A 29 14.28 10.87 11.72
CA VAL A 29 13.33 11.99 11.59
C VAL A 29 12.08 11.69 12.40
N GLY A 30 11.33 12.74 12.77
CA GLY A 30 10.12 12.61 13.56
C GLY A 30 10.34 12.66 15.07
N PRO A 31 9.27 12.56 15.88
CA PRO A 31 9.32 12.67 17.32
C PRO A 31 9.99 11.46 17.99
N ASP A 32 10.56 11.70 19.19
CA ASP A 32 11.02 10.63 20.06
C ASP A 32 9.82 9.80 20.57
N VAL A 33 10.05 8.51 20.82
CA VAL A 33 9.00 7.59 21.32
C VAL A 33 9.40 6.92 22.61
N ILE A 34 8.44 6.79 23.53
CA ILE A 34 8.60 6.09 24.80
C ILE A 34 8.23 4.62 24.61
N ASP A 35 9.12 3.71 24.94
CA ASP A 35 8.86 2.27 24.86
C ASP A 35 8.07 1.75 26.05
N ILE A 36 6.78 1.50 25.85
CA ILE A 36 5.86 1.02 26.89
C ILE A 36 5.66 -0.50 26.89
N ARG A 37 6.40 -1.28 26.10
CA ARG A 37 6.17 -2.74 25.97
C ARG A 37 6.24 -3.50 27.29
N LYS A 38 6.99 -3.02 28.28
CA LYS A 38 7.12 -3.63 29.61
C LYS A 38 6.15 -3.06 30.64
N LEU A 39 5.37 -2.03 30.31
CA LEU A 39 4.52 -1.31 31.26
C LEU A 39 3.56 -2.26 31.98
N TYR A 40 2.77 -3.03 31.23
CA TYR A 40 1.80 -3.94 31.82
C TYR A 40 2.46 -5.02 32.71
N ALA A 41 3.53 -5.64 32.21
CA ALA A 41 4.21 -6.70 32.95
C ALA A 41 4.79 -6.25 34.29
N GLN A 42 5.18 -4.97 34.42
CA GLN A 42 5.80 -4.42 35.62
C GLN A 42 4.79 -3.74 36.57
N THR A 43 3.69 -3.21 36.05
CA THR A 43 2.77 -2.36 36.84
C THR A 43 1.32 -2.87 36.85
N GLY A 44 0.96 -3.82 35.98
CA GLY A 44 -0.42 -4.25 35.76
C GLY A 44 -1.31 -3.19 35.09
N LYS A 45 -0.73 -2.06 34.64
CA LYS A 45 -1.49 -0.93 34.07
C LYS A 45 -1.31 -0.88 32.54
N PHE A 46 -2.39 -0.54 31.81
CA PHE A 46 -2.39 -0.26 30.37
C PHE A 46 -2.40 1.24 30.11
N THR A 47 -1.95 1.64 28.93
CA THR A 47 -2.22 2.98 28.37
C THR A 47 -3.63 3.02 27.77
N TYR A 48 -4.22 4.22 27.74
CA TYR A 48 -5.51 4.44 27.10
C TYR A 48 -5.36 5.53 26.04
N ASP A 49 -5.38 5.12 24.78
CA ASP A 49 -5.29 6.01 23.61
C ASP A 49 -6.13 5.40 22.47
N PRO A 50 -7.48 5.54 22.51
CA PRO A 50 -8.38 4.87 21.57
C PRO A 50 -8.21 5.32 20.11
N GLY A 51 -7.68 6.52 19.90
CA GLY A 51 -7.43 7.07 18.56
C GLY A 51 -6.00 6.88 18.08
N PHE A 52 -5.13 6.25 18.86
CA PHE A 52 -3.69 6.13 18.58
C PHE A 52 -3.00 7.48 18.28
N MET A 53 -3.52 8.56 18.85
CA MET A 53 -3.04 9.93 18.61
C MET A 53 -1.62 10.17 19.16
N SER A 54 -1.24 9.42 20.19
CA SER A 54 0.08 9.53 20.83
C SER A 54 0.78 8.18 20.91
N THR A 55 0.41 7.22 20.05
CA THR A 55 0.94 5.85 20.07
C THR A 55 1.65 5.51 18.78
N ALA A 56 2.96 5.31 18.85
CA ALA A 56 3.74 4.78 17.73
C ALA A 56 3.54 3.26 17.62
N ALA A 57 2.84 2.79 16.60
CA ALA A 57 2.52 1.39 16.41
C ALA A 57 3.68 0.57 15.83
N CYS A 58 4.65 1.20 15.17
CA CYS A 58 5.83 0.54 14.60
C CYS A 58 6.96 1.53 14.32
N SER A 59 8.12 1.00 13.95
CA SER A 59 9.15 1.78 13.25
C SER A 59 9.14 1.46 11.76
N SER A 60 9.38 2.46 10.93
CA SER A 60 9.46 2.34 9.49
C SER A 60 10.65 3.14 8.97
N THR A 61 11.23 2.69 7.85
CA THR A 61 12.22 3.42 7.07
C THR A 61 11.68 3.77 5.69
N ILE A 62 10.37 3.65 5.48
CA ILE A 62 9.76 3.77 4.15
C ILE A 62 9.35 5.21 3.88
N THR A 63 8.48 5.77 4.70
CA THR A 63 7.89 7.09 4.46
C THR A 63 7.99 7.96 5.70
N TYR A 64 8.19 9.25 5.47
CA TYR A 64 8.09 10.31 6.47
C TYR A 64 7.17 11.41 5.96
N ILE A 65 6.22 11.82 6.78
CA ILE A 65 5.28 12.91 6.50
C ILE A 65 5.34 13.92 7.63
N ASP A 66 5.54 15.19 7.28
CA ASP A 66 5.38 16.34 8.18
C ASP A 66 4.33 17.26 7.55
N GLY A 67 3.08 17.14 8.01
CA GLY A 67 1.96 17.91 7.47
C GLY A 67 2.08 19.41 7.74
N ASP A 68 2.71 19.80 8.86
CA ASP A 68 2.89 21.20 9.23
C ASP A 68 3.91 21.90 8.31
N LYS A 69 4.95 21.17 7.91
CA LYS A 69 5.96 21.67 6.97
C LYS A 69 5.62 21.39 5.51
N GLY A 70 4.64 20.54 5.22
CA GLY A 70 4.32 20.08 3.87
C GLY A 70 5.43 19.21 3.28
N GLU A 71 6.09 18.40 4.09
CA GLU A 71 7.20 17.54 3.70
C GLU A 71 6.73 16.08 3.58
N LEU A 72 7.04 15.45 2.43
CA LEU A 72 6.82 14.02 2.20
C LEU A 72 8.10 13.42 1.60
N LEU A 73 8.63 12.40 2.27
CA LEU A 73 9.82 11.67 1.83
C LEU A 73 9.50 10.18 1.65
N TYR A 74 9.89 9.59 0.52
CA TYR A 74 9.93 8.14 0.33
C TYR A 74 11.38 7.65 0.38
N ARG A 75 11.72 6.82 1.37
CA ARG A 75 13.10 6.34 1.59
C ARG A 75 14.13 7.49 1.66
N GLY A 76 13.70 8.67 2.11
CA GLY A 76 14.53 9.87 2.18
C GLY A 76 14.55 10.73 0.91
N TYR A 77 13.91 10.31 -0.18
CA TYR A 77 13.77 11.10 -1.39
C TYR A 77 12.57 12.03 -1.30
N PRO A 78 12.73 13.34 -1.53
CA PRO A 78 11.62 14.28 -1.57
C PRO A 78 10.61 13.94 -2.68
N ILE A 79 9.32 14.04 -2.34
CA ILE A 79 8.24 13.67 -3.27
C ILE A 79 8.26 14.46 -4.57
N GLU A 80 8.68 15.74 -4.52
CA GLU A 80 8.77 16.61 -5.70
C GLU A 80 9.80 16.08 -6.71
N GLN A 81 10.88 15.46 -6.23
CA GLN A 81 11.88 14.85 -7.10
C GLN A 81 11.35 13.59 -7.75
N LEU A 82 10.68 12.73 -6.98
CA LEU A 82 10.09 11.50 -7.51
C LEU A 82 9.00 11.81 -8.53
N ALA A 83 8.07 12.71 -8.22
CA ALA A 83 6.96 13.09 -9.11
C ALA A 83 7.42 13.76 -10.41
N THR A 84 8.64 14.32 -10.46
CA THR A 84 9.15 15.01 -11.65
C THR A 84 10.15 14.18 -12.46
N LYS A 85 10.90 13.27 -11.83
CA LYS A 85 12.02 12.57 -12.45
C LYS A 85 11.84 11.06 -12.60
N CYS A 86 10.87 10.48 -11.88
CA CYS A 86 10.60 9.05 -11.88
C CYS A 86 9.22 8.76 -12.48
N ASP A 87 9.00 7.52 -12.86
CA ASP A 87 7.66 6.98 -13.08
C ASP A 87 7.16 6.21 -11.84
N PHE A 88 5.92 5.76 -11.89
CA PHE A 88 5.31 5.05 -10.76
C PHE A 88 6.03 3.72 -10.44
N LEU A 89 6.52 2.99 -11.44
CA LEU A 89 7.23 1.73 -11.20
C LEU A 89 8.60 1.94 -10.58
N ASP A 90 9.29 3.04 -10.89
CA ASP A 90 10.52 3.44 -10.19
C ASP A 90 10.24 3.68 -8.70
N THR A 91 9.12 4.34 -8.41
CA THR A 91 8.68 4.57 -7.03
C THR A 91 8.30 3.25 -6.34
N CYS A 92 7.62 2.33 -7.02
CA CYS A 92 7.36 0.99 -6.49
C CYS A 92 8.66 0.24 -6.16
N HIS A 93 9.66 0.32 -7.04
CA HIS A 93 10.98 -0.28 -6.80
C HIS A 93 11.64 0.33 -5.56
N LEU A 94 11.64 1.66 -5.45
CA LEU A 94 12.18 2.37 -4.30
C LEU A 94 11.52 1.92 -2.98
N LEU A 95 10.19 1.86 -2.94
CA LEU A 95 9.46 1.47 -1.74
C LEU A 95 9.71 0.00 -1.34
N LEU A 96 9.81 -0.90 -2.32
CA LEU A 96 10.02 -2.32 -2.09
C LEU A 96 11.47 -2.65 -1.71
N TYR A 97 12.45 -2.09 -2.43
CA TYR A 97 13.84 -2.48 -2.30
C TYR A 97 14.72 -1.45 -1.55
N GLY A 98 14.21 -0.24 -1.32
CA GLY A 98 14.88 0.78 -0.51
C GLY A 98 15.72 1.78 -1.29
N GLU A 99 15.96 1.55 -2.60
CA GLU A 99 16.75 2.41 -3.48
C GLU A 99 16.10 2.56 -4.85
N LEU A 100 16.36 3.67 -5.51
CA LEU A 100 15.93 3.87 -6.90
C LEU A 100 16.65 2.88 -7.81
N PRO A 101 15.96 2.36 -8.85
CA PRO A 101 16.57 1.41 -9.76
C PRO A 101 17.62 2.09 -10.65
N ASN A 102 18.71 1.38 -10.93
CA ASN A 102 19.57 1.74 -12.07
C ASN A 102 18.88 1.35 -13.39
N GLU A 103 19.45 1.76 -14.54
CA GLU A 103 18.84 1.53 -15.85
C GLU A 103 18.50 0.06 -16.13
N GLN A 104 19.34 -0.88 -15.71
CA GLN A 104 19.09 -2.31 -15.92
C GLN A 104 17.99 -2.81 -15.01
N GLN A 105 18.04 -2.45 -13.73
CA GLN A 105 17.02 -2.80 -12.74
C GLN A 105 15.64 -2.21 -13.12
N GLN A 106 15.60 -0.97 -13.63
CA GLN A 106 14.38 -0.36 -14.15
C GLN A 106 13.77 -1.20 -15.27
N LYS A 107 14.55 -1.52 -16.30
CA LYS A 107 14.10 -2.35 -17.45
C LYS A 107 13.60 -3.72 -16.99
N ASP A 108 14.33 -4.36 -16.08
CA ASP A 108 13.98 -5.69 -15.59
C ASP A 108 12.70 -5.64 -14.74
N PHE A 109 12.54 -4.64 -13.87
CA PHE A 109 11.37 -4.47 -13.04
C PHE A 109 10.12 -4.12 -13.86
N HIS A 110 10.23 -3.20 -14.81
CA HIS A 110 9.13 -2.86 -15.73
C HIS A 110 8.67 -4.08 -16.53
N LYS A 111 9.63 -4.85 -17.08
CA LYS A 111 9.33 -6.09 -17.79
C LYS A 111 8.68 -7.14 -16.87
N LEU A 112 9.15 -7.26 -15.64
CA LEU A 112 8.61 -8.18 -14.66
C LEU A 112 7.15 -7.83 -14.34
N VAL A 113 6.84 -6.56 -14.09
CA VAL A 113 5.46 -6.10 -13.84
C VAL A 113 4.59 -6.32 -15.08
N ALA A 114 5.05 -5.90 -16.28
CA ALA A 114 4.31 -6.07 -17.53
C ALA A 114 3.93 -7.53 -17.79
N ASN A 115 4.79 -8.49 -17.45
CA ASN A 115 4.53 -9.91 -17.64
C ASN A 115 3.52 -10.51 -16.63
N HIS A 116 3.11 -9.73 -15.60
CA HIS A 116 2.18 -10.19 -14.57
C HIS A 116 0.82 -9.46 -14.58
N THR A 117 0.56 -8.61 -15.58
CA THR A 117 -0.65 -7.77 -15.67
C THR A 117 -1.93 -8.57 -15.93
N MET A 118 -1.84 -9.69 -16.68
CA MET A 118 -2.97 -10.56 -16.96
C MET A 118 -3.53 -11.19 -15.68
N VAL A 119 -4.84 -11.24 -15.59
CA VAL A 119 -5.57 -12.00 -14.55
C VAL A 119 -6.14 -13.29 -15.15
N ASN A 120 -6.48 -14.25 -14.30
CA ASN A 120 -7.12 -15.48 -14.74
C ASN A 120 -8.49 -15.15 -15.36
N GLU A 121 -8.81 -15.74 -16.51
CA GLU A 121 -10.08 -15.51 -17.24
C GLU A 121 -11.31 -15.83 -16.38
N GLN A 122 -11.22 -16.73 -15.43
CA GLN A 122 -12.30 -17.04 -14.49
C GLN A 122 -12.71 -15.86 -13.61
N MET A 123 -11.85 -14.85 -13.45
CA MET A 123 -12.19 -13.61 -12.74
C MET A 123 -13.36 -12.87 -13.41
N GLN A 124 -13.57 -13.02 -14.71
CA GLN A 124 -14.73 -12.47 -15.41
C GLN A 124 -16.04 -13.08 -14.91
N PHE A 125 -16.06 -14.40 -14.67
CA PHE A 125 -17.24 -15.08 -14.14
C PHE A 125 -17.49 -14.71 -12.68
N PHE A 126 -16.44 -14.58 -11.89
CA PHE A 126 -16.55 -14.09 -10.51
C PHE A 126 -17.15 -12.68 -10.47
N LEU A 127 -16.70 -11.79 -11.35
CA LEU A 127 -17.21 -10.42 -11.47
C LEU A 127 -18.70 -10.39 -11.85
N ARG A 128 -19.21 -11.34 -12.66
CA ARG A 128 -20.62 -11.45 -13.03
C ARG A 128 -21.54 -11.77 -11.85
N GLY A 129 -21.02 -12.21 -10.72
CA GLY A 129 -21.76 -12.40 -9.47
C GLY A 129 -22.14 -11.10 -8.76
N PHE A 130 -21.51 -9.97 -9.10
CA PHE A 130 -21.87 -8.68 -8.54
C PHE A 130 -22.98 -8.02 -9.34
N ARG A 131 -23.72 -7.13 -8.69
CA ARG A 131 -24.62 -6.21 -9.39
C ARG A 131 -23.81 -5.19 -10.17
N ARG A 132 -24.28 -4.74 -11.33
CA ARG A 132 -23.59 -3.72 -12.13
C ARG A 132 -23.47 -2.37 -11.44
N ASP A 133 -24.44 -2.03 -10.60
CA ASP A 133 -24.50 -0.83 -9.79
C ASP A 133 -23.85 -0.99 -8.40
N ALA A 134 -23.13 -2.09 -8.17
CA ALA A 134 -22.39 -2.30 -6.92
C ALA A 134 -21.31 -1.23 -6.73
N HIS A 135 -21.11 -0.83 -5.46
CA HIS A 135 -20.07 0.14 -5.13
C HIS A 135 -18.69 -0.38 -5.56
N PRO A 136 -17.86 0.42 -6.28
CA PRO A 136 -16.58 -0.05 -6.82
C PRO A 136 -15.66 -0.67 -5.76
N MET A 137 -15.65 -0.14 -4.54
CA MET A 137 -14.81 -0.68 -3.47
C MET A 137 -15.26 -2.04 -2.98
N ALA A 138 -16.58 -2.35 -3.00
CA ALA A 138 -17.10 -3.68 -2.70
C ALA A 138 -16.62 -4.68 -3.74
N VAL A 139 -16.72 -4.31 -5.02
CA VAL A 139 -16.25 -5.12 -6.15
C VAL A 139 -14.76 -5.35 -6.04
N MET A 140 -13.96 -4.30 -5.82
CA MET A 140 -12.50 -4.40 -5.70
C MET A 140 -12.06 -5.24 -4.52
N THR A 141 -12.69 -5.10 -3.35
CA THR A 141 -12.39 -5.95 -2.18
C THR A 141 -12.61 -7.42 -2.51
N GLY A 142 -13.72 -7.75 -3.19
CA GLY A 142 -14.02 -9.11 -3.63
C GLY A 142 -13.01 -9.62 -4.67
N LEU A 143 -12.70 -8.83 -5.69
CA LEU A 143 -11.76 -9.21 -6.75
C LEU A 143 -10.35 -9.46 -6.20
N VAL A 144 -9.84 -8.56 -5.36
CA VAL A 144 -8.50 -8.72 -4.75
C VAL A 144 -8.48 -9.94 -3.85
N GLY A 145 -9.51 -10.12 -2.99
CA GLY A 145 -9.61 -11.32 -2.16
C GLY A 145 -9.67 -12.61 -2.99
N GLY A 146 -10.41 -12.59 -4.10
CA GLY A 146 -10.54 -13.71 -5.03
C GLY A 146 -9.23 -14.13 -5.70
N LEU A 147 -8.26 -13.21 -5.84
CA LEU A 147 -6.93 -13.57 -6.39
C LEU A 147 -6.25 -14.68 -5.60
N SER A 148 -6.50 -14.80 -4.28
CA SER A 148 -5.94 -15.87 -3.46
C SER A 148 -6.33 -17.26 -3.95
N ALA A 149 -7.51 -17.40 -4.54
CA ALA A 149 -8.02 -18.67 -5.07
C ALA A 149 -7.37 -19.06 -6.42
N PHE A 150 -6.84 -18.08 -7.15
CA PHE A 150 -6.21 -18.28 -8.47
C PHE A 150 -4.67 -18.30 -8.41
N TYR A 151 -4.07 -17.71 -7.37
CA TYR A 151 -2.62 -17.52 -7.24
C TYR A 151 -2.15 -17.95 -5.85
N HIS A 152 -2.40 -19.21 -5.48
CA HIS A 152 -2.12 -19.74 -4.14
C HIS A 152 -0.70 -20.27 -3.95
N ASP A 153 0.16 -20.26 -4.99
CA ASP A 153 1.51 -20.84 -4.93
C ASP A 153 2.50 -20.05 -4.04
N TYR A 154 2.20 -18.76 -3.78
CA TYR A 154 3.08 -17.83 -3.07
C TYR A 154 2.32 -17.08 -1.98
N THR A 155 1.81 -17.82 -0.99
CA THR A 155 0.94 -17.28 0.05
C THR A 155 1.57 -17.26 1.45
N ASP A 156 2.73 -17.87 1.63
CA ASP A 156 3.43 -17.90 2.91
C ASP A 156 4.13 -16.55 3.17
N ILE A 157 3.62 -15.80 4.15
CA ILE A 157 4.17 -14.49 4.54
C ILE A 157 5.52 -14.60 5.25
N THR A 158 5.90 -15.75 5.75
CA THR A 158 7.21 -15.95 6.41
C THR A 158 8.33 -16.10 5.38
N ASN A 159 7.99 -16.51 4.15
CA ASN A 159 8.93 -16.65 3.05
C ASN A 159 9.13 -15.29 2.32
N PRO A 160 10.34 -14.70 2.32
CA PRO A 160 10.61 -13.43 1.64
C PRO A 160 10.28 -13.46 0.15
N ARG A 161 10.54 -14.57 -0.53
CA ARG A 161 10.25 -14.70 -1.97
C ARG A 161 8.76 -14.70 -2.25
N HIS A 162 7.95 -15.32 -1.39
CA HIS A 162 6.48 -15.28 -1.55
C HIS A 162 5.94 -13.88 -1.36
N ARG A 163 6.45 -13.12 -0.37
CA ARG A 163 6.06 -11.72 -0.17
C ARG A 163 6.41 -10.86 -1.38
N GLU A 164 7.61 -11.01 -1.93
CA GLU A 164 8.06 -10.27 -3.11
C GLU A 164 7.16 -10.55 -4.33
N ILE A 165 6.95 -11.82 -4.65
CA ILE A 165 6.10 -12.21 -5.79
C ILE A 165 4.65 -11.76 -5.60
N ALA A 166 4.11 -11.87 -4.38
CA ALA A 166 2.76 -11.39 -4.08
C ALA A 166 2.65 -9.87 -4.30
N ALA A 167 3.64 -9.09 -3.84
CA ALA A 167 3.67 -7.64 -4.05
C ALA A 167 3.72 -7.29 -5.54
N ILE A 168 4.62 -7.91 -6.31
CA ILE A 168 4.74 -7.68 -7.76
C ILE A 168 3.44 -8.03 -8.49
N ARG A 169 2.83 -9.18 -8.18
CA ARG A 169 1.56 -9.60 -8.78
C ARG A 169 0.42 -8.65 -8.45
N LEU A 170 0.34 -8.15 -7.22
CA LEU A 170 -0.68 -7.19 -6.79
C LEU A 170 -0.50 -5.85 -7.52
N ILE A 171 0.72 -5.30 -7.56
CA ILE A 171 1.03 -4.08 -8.32
C ILE A 171 0.62 -4.27 -9.78
N ALA A 172 1.03 -5.36 -10.41
CA ALA A 172 0.80 -5.61 -11.82
C ALA A 172 -0.68 -5.80 -12.18
N LYS A 173 -1.46 -6.49 -11.32
CA LYS A 173 -2.84 -6.88 -11.61
C LYS A 173 -3.87 -5.83 -11.19
N MET A 174 -3.53 -4.94 -10.29
CA MET A 174 -4.48 -3.94 -9.77
C MET A 174 -5.10 -3.09 -10.87
N PRO A 175 -4.35 -2.52 -11.85
CA PRO A 175 -4.94 -1.79 -12.97
C PRO A 175 -5.94 -2.61 -13.78
N THR A 176 -5.63 -3.88 -14.02
CA THR A 176 -6.50 -4.79 -14.78
C THR A 176 -7.80 -5.04 -14.03
N LEU A 177 -7.75 -5.30 -12.73
CA LEU A 177 -8.93 -5.52 -11.91
C LEU A 177 -9.83 -4.28 -11.82
N VAL A 178 -9.23 -3.09 -11.65
CA VAL A 178 -9.97 -1.82 -11.64
C VAL A 178 -10.66 -1.57 -12.98
N ALA A 179 -9.93 -1.77 -14.08
CA ALA A 179 -10.49 -1.60 -15.42
C ALA A 179 -11.61 -2.59 -15.72
N MET A 180 -11.47 -3.85 -15.30
CA MET A 180 -12.53 -4.87 -15.42
C MET A 180 -13.77 -4.47 -14.63
N ALA A 181 -13.61 -4.01 -13.38
CA ALA A 181 -14.73 -3.55 -12.55
C ALA A 181 -15.47 -2.36 -13.19
N TYR A 182 -14.73 -1.40 -13.71
CA TYR A 182 -15.28 -0.23 -14.41
C TYR A 182 -16.04 -0.63 -15.69
N LYS A 183 -15.42 -1.43 -16.56
CA LYS A 183 -16.03 -1.92 -17.80
C LYS A 183 -17.28 -2.76 -17.52
N TYR A 184 -17.26 -3.57 -16.47
CA TYR A 184 -18.43 -4.34 -16.03
C TYR A 184 -19.60 -3.43 -15.65
N GLY A 185 -19.36 -2.41 -14.84
CA GLY A 185 -20.37 -1.42 -14.46
C GLY A 185 -21.02 -0.74 -15.65
N LEU A 186 -20.21 -0.38 -16.66
CA LEU A 186 -20.71 0.21 -17.91
C LEU A 186 -21.38 -0.78 -18.87
N GLY A 187 -21.21 -2.09 -18.66
CA GLY A 187 -21.67 -3.12 -19.60
C GLY A 187 -20.85 -3.18 -20.89
N GLN A 188 -19.60 -2.75 -20.85
CA GLN A 188 -18.67 -2.75 -21.96
C GLN A 188 -17.77 -4.00 -21.94
N PRO A 189 -17.23 -4.42 -23.12
CA PRO A 189 -16.26 -5.49 -23.18
C PRO A 189 -14.95 -5.11 -22.47
N TYR A 190 -14.28 -6.10 -21.88
CA TYR A 190 -12.98 -5.90 -21.27
C TYR A 190 -11.90 -5.68 -22.32
N MET A 191 -10.94 -4.83 -22.01
CA MET A 191 -9.72 -4.63 -22.78
C MET A 191 -8.55 -5.28 -22.06
N TYR A 192 -7.76 -6.05 -22.80
CA TYR A 192 -6.59 -6.72 -22.25
C TYR A 192 -5.40 -5.77 -22.14
N PRO A 193 -4.49 -6.01 -21.17
CA PRO A 193 -3.28 -5.22 -21.06
C PRO A 193 -2.36 -5.39 -22.27
N ARG A 194 -1.62 -4.34 -22.60
CA ARG A 194 -0.61 -4.32 -23.67
C ARG A 194 0.78 -4.10 -23.07
N ASN A 195 1.67 -5.08 -23.18
CA ASN A 195 3.01 -5.02 -22.59
C ASN A 195 3.93 -3.94 -23.20
N SER A 196 3.56 -3.36 -24.33
CA SER A 196 4.28 -2.25 -24.98
C SER A 196 3.99 -0.88 -24.38
N LEU A 197 2.94 -0.76 -23.55
CA LEU A 197 2.54 0.48 -22.90
C LEU A 197 3.17 0.61 -21.51
N SER A 198 3.43 1.85 -21.07
CA SER A 198 3.80 2.14 -19.70
C SER A 198 2.65 1.78 -18.72
N TYR A 199 2.93 1.70 -17.44
CA TYR A 199 1.94 1.31 -16.43
C TYR A 199 0.68 2.18 -16.48
N ALA A 200 0.83 3.51 -16.46
CA ALA A 200 -0.30 4.44 -16.52
C ALA A 200 -0.99 4.43 -17.89
N ALA A 201 -0.24 4.32 -19.00
CA ALA A 201 -0.81 4.22 -20.33
C ALA A 201 -1.61 2.92 -20.52
N ASN A 202 -1.12 1.82 -19.97
CA ASN A 202 -1.82 0.53 -19.99
C ASN A 202 -3.12 0.59 -19.18
N PHE A 203 -3.10 1.25 -18.03
CA PHE A 203 -4.31 1.49 -17.24
C PHE A 203 -5.35 2.28 -18.03
N THR A 204 -4.98 3.41 -18.65
CA THR A 204 -5.92 4.21 -19.47
C THR A 204 -6.44 3.43 -20.68
N HIS A 205 -5.58 2.64 -21.32
CA HIS A 205 -5.99 1.75 -22.40
C HIS A 205 -7.07 0.76 -21.91
N MET A 206 -6.85 0.05 -20.83
CA MET A 206 -7.83 -0.92 -20.32
C MET A 206 -9.13 -0.26 -19.86
N MET A 207 -9.06 0.96 -19.33
CA MET A 207 -10.24 1.71 -18.88
C MET A 207 -11.09 2.23 -20.04
N PHE A 208 -10.49 2.82 -21.07
CA PHE A 208 -11.19 3.65 -22.03
C PHE A 208 -11.23 3.11 -23.45
N ALA A 209 -10.29 2.24 -23.84
CA ALA A 209 -10.34 1.63 -25.17
C ALA A 209 -11.59 0.77 -25.36
N THR A 210 -12.03 0.65 -26.61
CA THR A 210 -13.09 -0.25 -27.05
C THR A 210 -12.59 -1.11 -28.22
N PRO A 211 -13.19 -2.29 -28.47
CA PRO A 211 -12.78 -3.12 -29.62
C PRO A 211 -13.09 -2.51 -30.98
N CYS A 212 -13.90 -1.44 -31.02
CA CYS A 212 -14.42 -0.84 -32.26
C CYS A 212 -13.45 0.14 -32.90
N GLU A 213 -12.53 0.73 -32.10
CA GLU A 213 -11.65 1.80 -32.51
C GLU A 213 -10.25 1.62 -31.92
N GLU A 214 -9.24 2.10 -32.64
CA GLU A 214 -7.90 2.21 -32.05
C GLU A 214 -7.91 3.30 -30.98
N TYR A 215 -7.34 2.98 -29.83
CA TYR A 215 -7.20 3.90 -28.71
C TYR A 215 -5.73 4.21 -28.49
N GLU A 216 -5.37 5.47 -28.61
CA GLU A 216 -4.06 5.97 -28.22
C GLU A 216 -4.17 6.74 -26.89
N PRO A 217 -3.45 6.29 -25.84
CA PRO A 217 -3.43 6.98 -24.58
C PRO A 217 -2.91 8.42 -24.73
N ASN A 218 -3.65 9.40 -24.21
CA ASN A 218 -3.23 10.79 -24.23
C ASN A 218 -2.06 11.02 -23.26
N ASP A 219 -0.93 11.48 -23.76
CA ASP A 219 0.31 11.68 -22.98
C ASP A 219 0.14 12.59 -21.76
N VAL A 220 -0.73 13.62 -21.83
CA VAL A 220 -0.96 14.50 -20.69
C VAL A 220 -1.71 13.77 -19.60
N VAL A 221 -2.72 12.98 -19.97
CA VAL A 221 -3.49 12.15 -19.03
C VAL A 221 -2.60 11.07 -18.41
N VAL A 222 -1.80 10.40 -19.22
CA VAL A 222 -0.85 9.36 -18.76
C VAL A 222 0.13 9.93 -17.74
N ARG A 223 0.77 11.06 -18.05
CA ARG A 223 1.70 11.71 -17.11
C ARG A 223 1.01 12.20 -15.85
N ALA A 224 -0.21 12.72 -15.95
CA ALA A 224 -0.97 13.17 -14.78
C ALA A 224 -1.31 11.99 -13.87
N LEU A 225 -1.77 10.86 -14.41
CA LEU A 225 -2.08 9.65 -13.65
C LEU A 225 -0.84 9.05 -13.01
N ASP A 226 0.27 8.99 -13.74
CA ASP A 226 1.51 8.46 -13.22
C ASP A 226 1.99 9.25 -11.98
N ARG A 227 1.93 10.58 -12.05
CA ARG A 227 2.20 11.45 -10.90
C ARG A 227 1.22 11.25 -9.75
N ILE A 228 -0.07 11.10 -10.03
CA ILE A 228 -1.08 10.81 -9.01
C ILE A 228 -0.76 9.48 -8.31
N PHE A 229 -0.34 8.46 -9.04
CA PHE A 229 0.07 7.18 -8.46
C PHE A 229 1.29 7.32 -7.57
N ILE A 230 2.31 8.10 -8.00
CA ILE A 230 3.48 8.40 -7.17
C ILE A 230 3.09 9.11 -5.87
N LEU A 231 2.27 10.17 -5.98
CA LEU A 231 1.84 10.97 -4.84
C LEU A 231 0.98 10.19 -3.83
N HIS A 232 0.35 9.09 -4.25
CA HIS A 232 -0.53 8.25 -3.43
C HIS A 232 0.07 6.88 -3.10
N ALA A 233 1.36 6.65 -3.41
CA ALA A 233 1.95 5.32 -3.28
C ALA A 233 2.05 4.85 -1.83
N ASP A 234 2.35 5.75 -0.89
CA ASP A 234 2.37 5.45 0.54
C ASP A 234 2.02 6.67 1.40
N HIS A 235 1.31 6.43 2.51
CA HIS A 235 0.90 7.45 3.48
C HIS A 235 1.15 6.97 4.92
N GLU A 236 2.33 6.39 5.19
CA GLU A 236 2.73 5.87 6.51
C GLU A 236 1.73 4.88 7.11
N GLN A 237 1.35 5.06 8.38
CA GLN A 237 0.41 4.22 9.12
C GLN A 237 -1.04 4.67 8.91
N ASN A 238 -1.46 4.85 7.67
CA ASN A 238 -2.88 5.05 7.35
C ASN A 238 -3.73 3.80 7.72
N ALA A 239 -5.06 3.93 7.61
CA ALA A 239 -5.98 2.85 7.97
C ALA A 239 -5.71 1.54 7.21
N SER A 240 -5.39 1.62 5.91
CA SER A 240 -5.09 0.43 5.09
C SER A 240 -3.81 -0.25 5.54
N THR A 241 -2.72 0.51 5.74
CA THR A 241 -1.43 -0.04 6.20
C THR A 241 -1.56 -0.70 7.57
N SER A 242 -2.25 -0.04 8.51
CA SER A 242 -2.49 -0.57 9.86
C SER A 242 -3.31 -1.85 9.82
N THR A 243 -4.34 -1.92 8.98
CA THR A 243 -5.18 -3.12 8.79
C THR A 243 -4.38 -4.26 8.16
N VAL A 244 -3.60 -4.00 7.10
CA VAL A 244 -2.74 -5.02 6.46
C VAL A 244 -1.73 -5.59 7.45
N ARG A 245 -1.11 -4.73 8.27
CA ARG A 245 -0.17 -5.18 9.32
C ARG A 245 -0.86 -6.03 10.38
N LEU A 246 -2.06 -5.64 10.81
CA LEU A 246 -2.84 -6.41 11.78
C LEU A 246 -3.21 -7.79 11.21
N CYS A 247 -3.71 -7.86 9.98
CA CYS A 247 -3.97 -9.12 9.29
C CYS A 247 -2.71 -9.99 9.16
N GLY A 248 -1.60 -9.38 8.74
CA GLY A 248 -0.31 -10.06 8.61
C GLY A 248 0.21 -10.62 9.93
N SER A 249 -0.07 -9.97 11.06
CA SER A 249 0.36 -10.46 12.38
C SER A 249 -0.30 -11.78 12.78
N SER A 250 -1.45 -12.13 12.19
CA SER A 250 -2.13 -13.42 12.37
C SER A 250 -1.71 -14.51 11.37
N GLY A 251 -0.73 -14.22 10.50
CA GLY A 251 -0.27 -15.17 9.48
C GLY A 251 -1.16 -15.21 8.22
N THR A 252 -2.06 -14.24 8.05
CA THR A 252 -2.92 -14.13 6.86
C THR A 252 -2.07 -14.00 5.60
N ASN A 253 -2.46 -14.68 4.51
CA ASN A 253 -1.74 -14.57 3.25
C ASN A 253 -1.74 -13.12 2.72
N PRO A 254 -0.68 -12.71 1.97
CA PRO A 254 -0.50 -11.31 1.57
C PRO A 254 -1.68 -10.74 0.76
N VAL A 255 -2.28 -11.56 -0.11
CA VAL A 255 -3.37 -11.12 -0.99
C VAL A 255 -4.64 -10.83 -0.18
N ALA A 256 -4.99 -11.72 0.76
CA ALA A 256 -6.15 -11.50 1.64
C ALA A 256 -5.93 -10.31 2.59
N ALA A 257 -4.70 -10.12 3.09
CA ALA A 257 -4.36 -8.96 3.91
C ALA A 257 -4.52 -7.65 3.12
N ILE A 258 -4.09 -7.61 1.86
CA ILE A 258 -4.27 -6.45 0.97
C ILE A 258 -5.76 -6.23 0.65
N ALA A 259 -6.57 -7.28 0.48
CA ALA A 259 -8.02 -7.13 0.31
C ALA A 259 -8.67 -6.42 1.51
N ALA A 260 -8.25 -6.74 2.73
CA ALA A 260 -8.69 -6.04 3.94
C ALA A 260 -8.24 -4.56 3.94
N GLY A 261 -7.02 -4.27 3.49
CA GLY A 261 -6.55 -2.89 3.28
C GLY A 261 -7.36 -2.12 2.23
N VAL A 262 -7.75 -2.78 1.15
CA VAL A 262 -8.65 -2.20 0.12
C VAL A 262 -10.03 -1.89 0.72
N ALA A 263 -10.56 -2.76 1.58
CA ALA A 263 -11.84 -2.53 2.26
C ALA A 263 -11.84 -1.24 3.11
N CYS A 264 -10.71 -0.85 3.69
CA CYS A 264 -10.57 0.39 4.46
C CYS A 264 -10.82 1.65 3.62
N LEU A 265 -10.67 1.58 2.30
CA LEU A 265 -10.94 2.71 1.39
C LEU A 265 -12.44 2.94 1.14
N TRP A 266 -13.30 2.09 1.66
CA TRP A 266 -14.76 2.24 1.56
C TRP A 266 -15.35 3.01 2.75
N GLY A 267 -14.59 3.87 3.39
CA GLY A 267 -15.09 4.75 4.44
C GLY A 267 -15.73 6.03 3.90
N ASP A 268 -16.57 6.66 4.71
CA ASP A 268 -17.10 8.00 4.40
C ASP A 268 -15.97 9.04 4.59
N ARG A 269 -15.43 9.51 3.48
CA ARG A 269 -14.38 10.54 3.50
C ARG A 269 -14.84 11.90 3.99
N LYS A 270 -16.15 12.11 4.17
CA LYS A 270 -16.70 13.39 4.70
C LYS A 270 -16.59 13.49 6.22
N SER A 271 -16.44 12.37 6.91
CA SER A 271 -16.35 12.31 8.37
C SER A 271 -14.91 12.20 8.90
N VAL A 272 -13.90 12.13 8.04
CA VAL A 272 -12.46 12.02 8.38
C VAL A 272 -11.64 13.18 7.78
N GLY A 273 -12.23 14.36 7.72
CA GLY A 273 -11.56 15.60 7.34
C GLY A 273 -10.96 16.31 8.52
#